data_3cdef1e24d5163826167b427c98dc8eb
#
_entry.id   3cdef1e24d5163826167b427c98dc8eb
#
_cell.length_a   1.000
_cell.length_b   1.000
_cell.length_c   1.000
_cell.angle_alpha   90.00
_cell.angle_beta   90.00
_cell.angle_gamma   90.00
#
_symmetry.space_group_name_H-M   'P 1'
#
loop_
_entity.id
_entity.type
_entity.pdbx_description
1 polymer ?
#
loop_
_entity_poly.entity_id
_entity_poly.type
_entity_poly.pdbx_seq_one_letter_code
_entity_poly.pdbx_strand_id
1 'polypeptide(L)'
;MSYDKINHNYRELITGVDTKIPLKNGKMVTAINFDNAATTPPFNYVMEKVISFSPYYSSIHRGTGFKSKLSSEIYETSRQLICNFVHCDSEKNTVIYVKNTTEAINKLSYIFNYLYKDAVILATRMEHHSNDLPWRNKFKVDYLEVDESGKLILSDLKRKLKNMMAKLS
;
A
#
# COMPACT_ATOMS: atom_id res chain seq x y z
N MET A 1 2.75 -28.06 19.60
CA MET A 1 1.47 -27.77 18.93
C MET A 1 1.62 -28.16 17.49
N SER A 2 1.01 -29.27 17.06
CA SER A 2 1.01 -29.71 15.66
C SER A 2 0.19 -28.70 14.86
N TYR A 3 0.79 -28.07 13.87
CA TYR A 3 0.06 -27.36 12.83
C TYR A 3 -0.68 -28.44 12.02
N ASP A 4 -1.91 -28.71 12.36
CA ASP A 4 -2.80 -29.45 11.50
C ASP A 4 -2.79 -28.76 10.15
N LYS A 5 -2.49 -29.51 9.09
CA LYS A 5 -2.61 -29.07 7.70
C LYS A 5 -4.08 -28.77 7.45
N ILE A 6 -4.50 -27.57 7.75
CA ILE A 6 -5.81 -27.07 7.38
C ILE A 6 -5.76 -26.96 5.85
N ASN A 7 -6.42 -27.89 5.20
CA ASN A 7 -6.53 -27.93 3.74
C ASN A 7 -7.52 -26.82 3.33
N HIS A 8 -7.10 -25.56 3.45
CA HIS A 8 -7.90 -24.42 3.06
C HIS A 8 -7.96 -24.36 1.53
N ASN A 9 -9.14 -24.51 0.98
CA ASN A 9 -9.40 -24.11 -0.38
C ASN A 9 -9.40 -22.56 -0.44
N TYR A 10 -8.24 -21.97 -0.61
CA TYR A 10 -8.06 -20.52 -0.66
C TYR A 10 -8.95 -19.83 -1.73
N ARG A 11 -9.37 -20.57 -2.77
CA ARG A 11 -10.29 -20.04 -3.77
C ARG A 11 -11.64 -19.63 -3.18
N GLU A 12 -12.14 -20.36 -2.20
CA GLU A 12 -13.42 -20.07 -1.52
C GLU A 12 -13.39 -18.78 -0.71
N LEU A 13 -12.20 -18.29 -0.36
CA LEU A 13 -12.03 -17.02 0.37
C LEU A 13 -12.11 -15.78 -0.52
N ILE A 14 -11.98 -15.95 -1.84
CA ILE A 14 -11.78 -14.87 -2.78
C ILE A 14 -13.03 -14.67 -3.65
N THR A 15 -13.47 -13.43 -3.76
CA THR A 15 -14.62 -13.06 -4.60
C THR A 15 -14.30 -13.19 -6.07
N GLY A 16 -15.18 -13.81 -6.83
CA GLY A 16 -15.15 -13.78 -8.29
C GLY A 16 -14.20 -14.73 -8.98
N VAL A 17 -13.48 -15.62 -8.27
CA VAL A 17 -12.50 -16.56 -8.88
C VAL A 17 -13.11 -17.55 -9.87
N ASP A 18 -14.40 -17.84 -9.77
CA ASP A 18 -15.13 -18.76 -10.68
C ASP A 18 -16.11 -18.02 -11.59
N THR A 19 -16.00 -16.68 -11.69
CA THR A 19 -16.85 -15.86 -12.53
C THR A 19 -16.72 -16.25 -14.00
N LYS A 20 -17.86 -16.48 -14.64
CA LYS A 20 -17.91 -16.78 -16.08
C LYS A 20 -17.98 -15.48 -16.87
N ILE A 21 -17.13 -15.38 -17.89
CA ILE A 21 -17.10 -14.25 -18.81
C ILE A 21 -17.34 -14.72 -20.24
N PRO A 22 -17.98 -13.92 -21.11
CA PRO A 22 -18.17 -14.27 -22.51
C PRO A 22 -16.88 -14.02 -23.32
N LEU A 23 -16.51 -14.97 -24.15
CA LEU A 23 -15.55 -14.77 -25.23
C LEU A 23 -16.23 -14.04 -26.42
N LYS A 24 -15.43 -13.55 -27.38
CA LYS A 24 -15.93 -12.88 -28.58
C LYS A 24 -16.93 -13.73 -29.42
N ASN A 25 -16.83 -15.05 -29.33
CA ASN A 25 -17.73 -16.00 -29.98
C ASN A 25 -18.97 -16.36 -29.13
N GLY A 26 -19.19 -15.69 -27.99
CA GLY A 26 -20.32 -15.93 -27.08
C GLY A 26 -20.12 -17.10 -26.11
N LYS A 27 -19.05 -17.91 -26.24
CA LYS A 27 -18.79 -19.00 -25.29
C LYS A 27 -18.43 -18.47 -23.92
N MET A 28 -19.08 -18.96 -22.86
CA MET A 28 -18.79 -18.62 -21.48
C MET A 28 -17.62 -19.46 -20.94
N VAL A 29 -16.62 -18.79 -20.40
CA VAL A 29 -15.45 -19.43 -19.77
C VAL A 29 -15.16 -18.83 -18.40
N THR A 30 -14.50 -19.56 -17.52
CA THR A 30 -14.03 -19.01 -16.24
C THR A 30 -12.93 -17.98 -16.50
N ALA A 31 -13.07 -16.80 -15.93
CA ALA A 31 -12.02 -15.79 -15.98
C ALA A 31 -10.77 -16.30 -15.26
N ILE A 32 -9.60 -16.11 -15.89
CA ILE A 32 -8.30 -16.42 -15.27
C ILE A 32 -7.54 -15.10 -15.13
N ASN A 33 -7.21 -14.73 -13.89
CA ASN A 33 -6.43 -13.55 -13.59
C ASN A 33 -4.99 -13.97 -13.25
N PHE A 34 -4.03 -13.59 -14.09
CA PHE A 34 -2.60 -13.78 -13.86
C PHE A 34 -1.93 -12.50 -13.31
N ASP A 35 -2.70 -11.44 -13.10
CA ASP A 35 -2.18 -10.14 -12.66
C ASP A 35 -2.85 -9.67 -11.35
N ASN A 36 -2.87 -10.54 -10.35
CA ASN A 36 -3.35 -10.19 -9.01
C ASN A 36 -2.50 -9.11 -8.34
N ALA A 37 -1.25 -8.93 -8.76
CA ALA A 37 -0.38 -7.88 -8.25
C ALA A 37 -0.88 -6.48 -8.65
N ALA A 38 -1.44 -6.33 -9.84
CA ALA A 38 -2.03 -5.06 -10.29
C ALA A 38 -3.44 -4.84 -9.73
N THR A 39 -4.27 -5.89 -9.69
CA THR A 39 -5.64 -5.83 -9.19
C THR A 39 -5.99 -7.08 -8.41
N THR A 40 -5.76 -7.06 -7.11
CA THR A 40 -6.08 -8.17 -6.22
C THR A 40 -7.59 -8.26 -5.99
N PRO A 41 -8.24 -9.40 -6.25
CA PRO A 41 -9.66 -9.59 -5.93
C PRO A 41 -9.92 -9.47 -4.40
N PRO A 42 -11.08 -8.98 -3.99
CA PRO A 42 -11.40 -8.85 -2.57
C PRO A 42 -11.67 -10.20 -1.90
N PHE A 43 -11.44 -10.26 -0.60
CA PHE A 43 -11.88 -11.38 0.22
C PHE A 43 -13.39 -11.34 0.46
N ASN A 44 -14.07 -12.48 0.37
CA ASN A 44 -15.51 -12.60 0.65
C ASN A 44 -15.86 -12.06 2.03
N TYR A 45 -15.09 -12.41 3.06
CA TYR A 45 -15.27 -11.90 4.42
C TYR A 45 -15.25 -10.36 4.50
N VAL A 46 -14.33 -9.71 3.77
CA VAL A 46 -14.24 -8.25 3.76
C VAL A 46 -15.49 -7.65 3.11
N MET A 47 -15.93 -8.23 1.97
CA MET A 47 -17.14 -7.76 1.28
C MET A 47 -18.38 -7.90 2.16
N GLU A 48 -18.55 -9.02 2.86
CA GLU A 48 -19.64 -9.24 3.81
C GLU A 48 -19.63 -8.23 4.95
N LYS A 49 -18.46 -7.91 5.52
CA LYS A 49 -18.33 -6.90 6.58
C LYS A 49 -18.68 -5.50 6.09
N VAL A 50 -18.25 -5.12 4.89
CA VAL A 50 -18.61 -3.82 4.29
C VAL A 50 -20.13 -3.72 4.08
N ILE A 51 -20.75 -4.78 3.52
CA ILE A 51 -22.19 -4.82 3.28
C ILE A 51 -22.96 -4.77 4.62
N SER A 52 -22.58 -5.57 5.62
CA SER A 52 -23.25 -5.60 6.92
C SER A 52 -23.12 -4.29 7.70
N PHE A 53 -22.02 -3.55 7.50
CA PHE A 53 -21.82 -2.25 8.13
C PHE A 53 -22.54 -1.11 7.39
N SER A 54 -22.80 -1.24 6.09
CA SER A 54 -23.34 -0.15 5.26
C SER A 54 -24.60 0.54 5.82
N PRO A 55 -25.57 -0.15 6.47
CA PRO A 55 -26.74 0.50 7.09
C PRO A 55 -26.40 1.43 8.26
N TYR A 56 -25.24 1.25 8.87
CA TYR A 56 -24.73 2.02 10.03
C TYR A 56 -23.74 3.10 9.64
N TYR A 57 -23.32 3.14 8.39
CA TYR A 57 -22.34 4.12 7.90
C TYR A 57 -22.83 5.55 8.11
N SER A 58 -21.97 6.41 8.65
CA SER A 58 -22.23 7.83 8.87
C SER A 58 -20.92 8.62 8.94
N SER A 59 -21.04 9.94 9.11
CA SER A 59 -19.89 10.83 9.22
C SER A 59 -19.03 10.53 10.45
N ILE A 60 -17.72 10.54 10.25
CA ILE A 60 -16.72 10.31 11.29
C ILE A 60 -16.45 11.64 11.99
N HIS A 61 -16.39 11.63 13.34
CA HIS A 61 -16.09 12.78 14.22
C HIS A 61 -17.03 13.99 14.08
N ARG A 62 -18.18 13.87 13.43
CA ARG A 62 -19.08 15.02 13.18
C ARG A 62 -20.49 14.87 13.70
N GLY A 63 -20.78 13.91 14.55
CA GLY A 63 -22.12 13.69 15.05
C GLY A 63 -22.16 13.02 16.40
N THR A 64 -23.24 13.24 17.14
CA THR A 64 -23.50 12.64 18.46
C THR A 64 -24.41 11.42 18.39
N GLY A 65 -25.04 11.18 17.22
CA GLY A 65 -25.94 10.05 16.99
C GLY A 65 -25.21 8.69 16.95
N PHE A 66 -25.95 7.61 17.19
CA PHE A 66 -25.41 6.25 17.26
C PHE A 66 -24.53 5.88 16.04
N LYS A 67 -25.01 6.10 14.81
CA LYS A 67 -24.25 5.74 13.59
C LYS A 67 -22.92 6.48 13.48
N SER A 68 -22.90 7.78 13.82
CA SER A 68 -21.66 8.58 13.78
C SER A 68 -20.67 8.14 14.84
N LYS A 69 -21.13 7.83 16.06
CA LYS A 69 -20.28 7.27 17.10
C LYS A 69 -19.68 5.93 16.69
N LEU A 70 -20.51 5.02 16.19
CA LEU A 70 -20.07 3.71 15.71
C LEU A 70 -19.06 3.82 14.56
N SER A 71 -19.32 4.68 13.58
CA SER A 71 -18.39 4.91 12.46
C SER A 71 -17.06 5.47 12.94
N SER A 72 -17.07 6.39 13.91
CA SER A 72 -15.87 6.96 14.51
C SER A 72 -15.07 5.94 15.30
N GLU A 73 -15.75 5.10 16.09
CA GLU A 73 -15.12 4.02 16.87
C GLU A 73 -14.43 3.01 15.96
N ILE A 74 -15.11 2.54 14.92
CA ILE A 74 -14.52 1.61 13.94
C ILE A 74 -13.31 2.24 13.26
N TYR A 75 -13.39 3.51 12.88
CA TYR A 75 -12.28 4.23 12.24
C TYR A 75 -11.06 4.30 13.17
N GLU A 76 -11.22 4.71 14.43
CA GLU A 76 -10.11 4.82 15.37
C GLU A 76 -9.55 3.45 15.77
N THR A 77 -10.42 2.47 15.99
CA THR A 77 -10.00 1.08 16.29
C THR A 77 -9.18 0.50 15.11
N SER A 78 -9.59 0.75 13.87
CA SER A 78 -8.86 0.28 12.71
C SER A 78 -7.45 0.91 12.59
N ARG A 79 -7.30 2.18 12.96
CA ARG A 79 -5.98 2.84 13.04
C ARG A 79 -5.06 2.16 14.06
N GLN A 80 -5.61 1.84 15.24
CA GLN A 80 -4.86 1.13 16.28
C GLN A 80 -4.46 -0.28 15.84
N LEU A 81 -5.36 -1.01 15.17
CA LEU A 81 -5.06 -2.34 14.62
C LEU A 81 -3.93 -2.30 13.59
N ILE A 82 -3.92 -1.31 12.69
CA ILE A 82 -2.85 -1.13 11.71
C ILE A 82 -1.53 -0.78 12.41
N CYS A 83 -1.55 0.14 13.38
CA CYS A 83 -0.36 0.48 14.15
C CYS A 83 0.24 -0.75 14.83
N ASN A 84 -0.59 -1.57 15.48
CA ASN A 84 -0.14 -2.81 16.11
C ASN A 84 0.40 -3.81 15.08
N PHE A 85 -0.24 -3.94 13.92
CA PHE A 85 0.19 -4.86 12.85
C PHE A 85 1.58 -4.53 12.31
N VAL A 86 1.90 -3.24 12.17
CA VAL A 86 3.21 -2.78 11.70
C VAL A 86 4.19 -2.51 12.85
N HIS A 87 3.83 -2.88 14.08
CA HIS A 87 4.65 -2.67 15.30
C HIS A 87 5.06 -1.20 15.51
N CYS A 88 4.19 -0.25 15.19
CA CYS A 88 4.46 1.15 15.44
C CYS A 88 4.19 1.54 16.92
N ASP A 89 4.94 2.54 17.40
CA ASP A 89 4.71 3.14 18.70
C ASP A 89 3.59 4.20 18.55
N SER A 90 2.40 3.91 19.07
CA SER A 90 1.23 4.77 18.93
C SER A 90 1.36 6.13 19.64
N GLU A 91 2.31 6.30 20.56
CA GLU A 91 2.59 7.59 21.18
C GLU A 91 3.46 8.50 20.32
N LYS A 92 4.28 7.90 19.41
CA LYS A 92 5.18 8.63 18.53
C LYS A 92 4.73 8.66 17.08
N ASN A 93 3.85 7.73 16.70
CA ASN A 93 3.44 7.51 15.33
C ASN A 93 1.92 7.63 15.18
N THR A 94 1.47 8.04 14.01
CA THR A 94 0.05 8.05 13.69
C THR A 94 -0.22 7.38 12.35
N VAL A 95 -1.34 6.70 12.26
CA VAL A 95 -1.83 6.11 11.00
C VAL A 95 -2.73 7.13 10.31
N ILE A 96 -2.42 7.44 9.06
CA ILE A 96 -3.21 8.34 8.22
C ILE A 96 -3.73 7.57 7.02
N TYR A 97 -5.06 7.52 6.84
CA TYR A 97 -5.67 6.93 5.67
C TYR A 97 -5.58 7.86 4.46
N VAL A 98 -5.19 7.29 3.34
CA VAL A 98 -5.13 7.94 2.02
C VAL A 98 -5.79 7.05 0.99
N LYS A 99 -6.07 7.56 -0.20
CA LYS A 99 -6.79 6.81 -1.25
C LYS A 99 -6.00 5.62 -1.78
N ASN A 100 -4.68 5.77 -1.89
CA ASN A 100 -3.77 4.78 -2.45
C ASN A 100 -2.31 5.13 -2.15
N THR A 101 -1.40 4.23 -2.51
CA THR A 101 0.06 4.42 -2.36
C THR A 101 0.57 5.67 -3.10
N THR A 102 0.03 5.98 -4.27
CA THR A 102 0.43 7.17 -5.05
C THR A 102 0.17 8.46 -4.26
N GLU A 103 -0.99 8.58 -3.61
CA GLU A 103 -1.29 9.73 -2.74
C GLU A 103 -0.36 9.77 -1.53
N ALA A 104 -0.09 8.62 -0.89
CA ALA A 104 0.81 8.53 0.25
C ALA A 104 2.20 9.06 -0.08
N ILE A 105 2.80 8.57 -1.17
CA ILE A 105 4.15 8.98 -1.59
C ILE A 105 4.18 10.45 -2.03
N ASN A 106 3.14 10.94 -2.72
CA ASN A 106 3.06 12.35 -3.06
C ASN A 106 3.02 13.22 -1.79
N LYS A 107 2.20 12.88 -0.78
CA LYS A 107 2.18 13.61 0.50
C LYS A 107 3.55 13.61 1.17
N LEU A 108 4.22 12.45 1.24
CA LEU A 108 5.58 12.34 1.77
C LEU A 108 6.56 13.22 1.01
N SER A 109 6.51 13.23 -0.31
CA SER A 109 7.43 14.03 -1.12
C SER A 109 7.27 15.54 -0.89
N TYR A 110 6.05 16.03 -0.65
CA TYR A 110 5.82 17.42 -0.27
C TYR A 110 6.33 17.75 1.12
N ILE A 111 6.07 16.87 2.10
CA ILE A 111 6.53 17.05 3.48
C ILE A 111 8.06 17.04 3.52
N PHE A 112 8.71 16.10 2.86
CA PHE A 112 10.17 15.99 2.84
C PHE A 112 10.81 17.17 2.10
N ASN A 113 10.22 17.66 1.03
CA ASN A 113 10.71 18.86 0.36
C ASN A 113 10.61 20.12 1.22
N TYR A 114 9.60 20.19 2.08
CA TYR A 114 9.49 21.27 3.06
C TYR A 114 10.56 21.17 4.15
N LEU A 115 10.83 19.97 4.66
CA LEU A 115 11.76 19.72 5.76
C LEU A 115 13.23 19.63 5.31
N TYR A 116 13.50 19.10 4.11
CA TYR A 116 14.83 18.71 3.66
C TYR A 116 15.08 19.17 2.21
N LYS A 117 15.18 20.48 1.98
CA LYS A 117 15.28 21.09 0.65
C LYS A 117 16.46 20.59 -0.19
N ASP A 118 17.59 20.30 0.46
CA ASP A 118 18.84 19.91 -0.21
C ASP A 118 19.07 18.39 -0.20
N ALA A 119 18.06 17.61 0.21
CA ALA A 119 18.17 16.16 0.23
C ALA A 119 18.25 15.58 -1.18
N VAL A 120 18.94 14.44 -1.29
CA VAL A 120 19.03 13.65 -2.51
C VAL A 120 18.25 12.34 -2.29
N ILE A 121 17.39 12.00 -3.24
CA ILE A 121 16.67 10.73 -3.23
C ILE A 121 17.51 9.70 -4.00
N LEU A 122 17.78 8.57 -3.35
CA LEU A 122 18.35 7.39 -4.00
C LEU A 122 17.20 6.46 -4.40
N ALA A 123 17.10 6.14 -5.66
CA ALA A 123 16.07 5.26 -6.21
C ALA A 123 16.67 4.29 -7.22
N THR A 124 15.94 3.27 -7.63
CA THR A 124 16.31 2.43 -8.77
C THR A 124 15.53 2.82 -10.01
N ARG A 125 15.99 2.42 -11.21
CA ARG A 125 15.20 2.59 -12.44
C ARG A 125 14.04 1.59 -12.53
N MET A 126 13.93 0.66 -11.58
CA MET A 126 12.88 -0.35 -11.50
C MET A 126 11.68 0.12 -10.67
N GLU A 127 11.71 1.34 -10.14
CA GLU A 127 10.61 1.87 -9.33
C GLU A 127 9.31 1.96 -10.15
N HIS A 128 8.21 1.61 -9.50
CA HIS A 128 6.90 1.96 -10.04
C HIS A 128 6.77 3.48 -10.17
N HIS A 129 6.13 3.97 -11.21
CA HIS A 129 5.96 5.43 -11.45
C HIS A 129 5.41 6.19 -10.24
N SER A 130 4.53 5.57 -9.45
CA SER A 130 4.00 6.17 -8.21
C SER A 130 5.06 6.44 -7.14
N ASN A 131 6.20 5.72 -7.19
CA ASN A 131 7.32 5.90 -6.26
C ASN A 131 8.54 6.60 -6.90
N ASP A 132 8.50 6.91 -8.16
CA ASP A 132 9.57 7.62 -8.87
C ASP A 132 9.19 9.08 -9.18
N LEU A 133 8.05 9.29 -9.85
CA LEU A 133 7.65 10.61 -10.32
C LEU A 133 7.45 11.67 -9.22
N PRO A 134 6.91 11.35 -8.02
CA PRO A 134 6.70 12.34 -6.98
C PRO A 134 7.96 13.05 -6.50
N TRP A 135 9.12 12.43 -6.64
CA TRP A 135 10.40 12.97 -6.18
C TRP A 135 11.09 13.85 -7.19
N ARG A 136 10.96 13.57 -8.51
CA ARG A 136 11.75 14.15 -9.59
C ARG A 136 11.72 15.68 -9.65
N ASN A 137 10.57 16.30 -9.41
CA ASN A 137 10.42 17.77 -9.50
C ASN A 137 10.67 18.50 -8.18
N LYS A 138 11.00 17.78 -7.12
CA LYS A 138 11.19 18.33 -5.78
C LYS A 138 12.60 18.12 -5.26
N PHE A 139 13.24 17.07 -5.72
CA PHE A 139 14.57 16.66 -5.27
C PHE A 139 15.47 16.30 -6.44
N LYS A 140 16.77 16.33 -6.19
CA LYS A 140 17.72 15.61 -7.03
C LYS A 140 17.52 14.11 -6.79
N VAL A 141 17.16 13.39 -7.84
CA VAL A 141 17.07 11.93 -7.81
C VAL A 141 18.33 11.34 -8.42
N ASP A 142 19.05 10.49 -7.69
CA ASP A 142 20.22 9.75 -8.17
C ASP A 142 19.89 8.27 -8.23
N TYR A 143 20.00 7.66 -9.42
CA TYR A 143 19.55 6.28 -9.64
C TYR A 143 20.68 5.31 -9.37
N LEU A 144 20.37 4.31 -8.54
CA LEU A 144 21.25 3.19 -8.21
C LEU A 144 21.29 2.20 -9.38
N GLU A 145 22.46 1.62 -9.60
CA GLU A 145 22.66 0.60 -10.61
C GLU A 145 22.08 -0.74 -10.15
N VAL A 146 21.55 -1.48 -11.12
CA VAL A 146 21.05 -2.85 -10.97
C VAL A 146 21.74 -3.75 -11.98
N ASP A 147 21.93 -5.01 -11.63
CA ASP A 147 22.50 -6.01 -12.55
C ASP A 147 21.45 -6.51 -13.56
N GLU A 148 21.87 -7.34 -14.50
CA GLU A 148 21.02 -7.92 -15.54
C GLU A 148 19.87 -8.76 -14.97
N SER A 149 19.97 -9.27 -13.75
CA SER A 149 18.93 -10.02 -13.04
C SER A 149 17.98 -9.11 -12.24
N GLY A 150 18.18 -7.78 -12.28
CA GLY A 150 17.38 -6.80 -11.54
C GLY A 150 17.76 -6.66 -10.06
N LYS A 151 18.92 -7.17 -9.63
CA LYS A 151 19.39 -6.99 -8.25
C LYS A 151 20.15 -5.70 -8.10
N LEU A 152 19.93 -5.03 -6.97
CA LEU A 152 20.65 -3.82 -6.60
C LEU A 152 22.16 -4.09 -6.45
N ILE A 153 23.00 -3.27 -7.09
CA ILE A 153 24.44 -3.29 -6.96
C ILE A 153 24.83 -2.55 -5.68
N LEU A 154 25.06 -3.29 -4.59
CA LEU A 154 25.36 -2.71 -3.27
C LEU A 154 26.65 -1.89 -3.23
N SER A 155 27.62 -2.18 -4.09
CA SER A 155 28.86 -1.38 -4.21
C SER A 155 28.56 0.03 -4.75
N ASP A 156 27.61 0.17 -5.68
CA ASP A 156 27.17 1.48 -6.18
C ASP A 156 26.44 2.28 -5.08
N LEU A 157 25.55 1.64 -4.33
CA LEU A 157 24.89 2.27 -3.18
C LEU A 157 25.93 2.79 -2.17
N LYS A 158 26.87 1.95 -1.76
CA LYS A 158 27.94 2.33 -0.82
C LYS A 158 28.78 3.49 -1.34
N ARG A 159 29.16 3.46 -2.61
CA ARG A 159 29.93 4.52 -3.28
C ARG A 159 29.18 5.85 -3.25
N LYS A 160 27.88 5.86 -3.62
CA LYS A 160 27.04 7.07 -3.65
C LYS A 160 26.84 7.64 -2.26
N LEU A 161 26.53 6.81 -1.27
CA LEU A 161 26.42 7.24 0.13
C LEU A 161 27.72 7.88 0.64
N LYS A 162 28.87 7.26 0.40
CA LYS A 162 30.18 7.81 0.79
C LYS A 162 30.42 9.19 0.15
N ASN A 163 30.10 9.33 -1.12
CA ASN A 163 30.28 10.60 -1.83
C ASN A 163 29.33 11.70 -1.32
N MET A 164 28.14 11.35 -0.87
CA MET A 164 27.19 12.30 -0.27
C MET A 164 27.66 12.74 1.12
N MET A 165 28.13 11.82 1.95
CA MET A 165 28.66 12.15 3.29
C MET A 165 29.88 13.04 3.20
N ALA A 166 30.79 12.81 2.24
CA ALA A 166 31.97 13.64 2.02
C ALA A 166 31.68 15.09 1.57
N LYS A 167 30.44 15.38 1.13
CA LYS A 167 30.01 16.74 0.77
C LYS A 167 29.34 17.49 1.92
N LEU A 168 29.04 16.80 3.01
CA LEU A 168 28.43 17.35 4.22
C LEU A 168 29.46 17.65 5.31
N SER A 169 30.70 17.18 5.15
CA SER A 169 31.88 17.51 5.96
C SER A 169 32.65 18.68 5.37
#